data_dece0a46e5947ed9219e2b930ab2cdd0
#
_entry.id   dece0a46e5947ed9219e2b930ab2cdd0
#
_cell.length_a   1.000
_cell.length_b   1.000
_cell.length_c   1.000
_cell.angle_alpha   90.00
_cell.angle_beta   90.00
_cell.angle_gamma   90.00
#
_symmetry.space_group_name_H-M   'P 1'
#
loop_
_entity.id
_entity.type
_entity.pdbx_description
1 polymer ?
#
loop_
_entity_poly.entity_id
_entity_poly.type
_entity_poly.pdbx_seq_one_letter_code
_entity_poly.pdbx_strand_id
1 'polypeptide(L)'
;GDVYGGGSPTVIAFYENGIMEDRFGGYVISCEPARNVLFGYHPKTAGAGITLPQRDIFLTSNPEKNFAGADFARAGKINGLINLFRPSDVCIGPDGAIYVADWFDARVGGHGTRDMGQTGAIYRIAPKETKLSIPRVSINTIAGQIEALQNPSPNVRELGRSRLEKA
;
A
#
# COMPACT_ATOMS: atom_id res chain seq x y z
N GLY A 1 8.05 -3.14 17.76
CA GLY A 1 7.48 -2.34 16.69
C GLY A 1 8.41 -1.21 16.28
N ASP A 2 8.14 -0.61 15.14
CA ASP A 2 8.88 0.56 14.68
C ASP A 2 8.32 1.85 15.30
N VAL A 3 9.20 2.74 15.75
CA VAL A 3 8.81 4.01 16.36
C VAL A 3 9.45 5.15 15.57
N TYR A 4 8.63 5.96 14.94
CA TYR A 4 9.05 7.10 14.12
C TYR A 4 8.44 8.45 14.55
N GLY A 5 7.90 8.49 15.76
CA GLY A 5 7.22 9.66 16.32
C GLY A 5 5.74 9.72 15.96
N GLY A 6 5.13 10.89 16.07
CA GLY A 6 3.71 11.07 15.72
C GLY A 6 3.43 10.73 14.27
N GLY A 7 2.34 10.03 14.02
CA GLY A 7 1.92 9.59 12.71
C GLY A 7 0.44 9.23 12.70
N SER A 8 -0.05 8.78 11.55
CA SER A 8 -1.42 8.35 11.34
C SER A 8 -1.46 7.13 10.42
N PRO A 9 -0.87 6.00 10.85
CA PRO A 9 -0.89 4.80 10.03
C PRO A 9 -2.34 4.34 9.79
N THR A 10 -2.66 3.99 8.56
CA THR A 10 -4.03 3.60 8.18
C THR A 10 -4.14 2.11 7.87
N VAL A 11 -3.30 1.59 6.98
CA VAL A 11 -3.40 0.22 6.50
C VAL A 11 -2.01 -0.34 6.20
N ILE A 12 -1.93 -1.67 6.18
CA ILE A 12 -0.77 -2.41 5.72
C ILE A 12 -1.18 -3.42 4.65
N ALA A 13 -0.26 -3.70 3.72
CA ALA A 13 -0.34 -4.80 2.77
C ALA A 13 0.93 -5.66 2.85
N PHE A 14 0.77 -6.95 2.66
CA PHE A 14 1.87 -7.89 2.50
C PHE A 14 2.02 -8.24 1.04
N TYR A 15 3.22 -8.07 0.47
CA TYR A 15 3.48 -8.34 -0.93
C TYR A 15 3.96 -9.77 -1.13
N GLU A 16 3.23 -10.54 -1.91
CA GLU A 16 3.56 -11.91 -2.27
C GLU A 16 2.97 -12.28 -3.63
N ASN A 17 3.65 -13.16 -4.35
CA ASN A 17 3.22 -13.72 -5.64
C ASN A 17 2.92 -12.69 -6.73
N GLY A 18 3.45 -11.49 -6.62
CA GLY A 18 3.21 -10.40 -7.58
C GLY A 18 4.30 -10.28 -8.64
N ILE A 19 4.08 -9.37 -9.59
CA ILE A 19 5.02 -9.12 -10.71
C ILE A 19 6.36 -8.52 -10.28
N MET A 20 6.51 -8.15 -9.03
CA MET A 20 7.75 -7.62 -8.43
C MET A 20 8.27 -8.53 -7.31
N GLU A 21 7.94 -9.82 -7.33
CA GLU A 21 8.28 -10.79 -6.28
C GLU A 21 9.77 -10.84 -6.00
N ASP A 22 10.61 -10.83 -7.04
CA ASP A 22 12.07 -10.86 -6.92
C ASP A 22 12.63 -9.70 -6.06
N ARG A 23 11.92 -8.59 -6.04
CA ARG A 23 12.34 -7.38 -5.31
C ARG A 23 11.60 -7.19 -3.99
N PHE A 24 10.33 -7.50 -3.95
CA PHE A 24 9.43 -7.17 -2.84
C PHE A 24 8.73 -8.38 -2.23
N GLY A 25 9.08 -9.60 -2.60
CA GLY A 25 8.54 -10.81 -1.97
C GLY A 25 8.73 -10.79 -0.46
N GLY A 26 7.65 -10.99 0.28
CA GLY A 26 7.64 -10.89 1.74
C GLY A 26 7.70 -9.48 2.31
N TYR A 27 7.54 -8.45 1.50
CA TYR A 27 7.61 -7.06 1.93
C TYR A 27 6.29 -6.58 2.53
N VAL A 28 6.36 -5.92 3.66
CA VAL A 28 5.21 -5.25 4.29
C VAL A 28 5.23 -3.78 3.91
N ILE A 29 4.13 -3.28 3.39
CA ILE A 29 3.95 -1.88 3.01
C ILE A 29 2.92 -1.27 3.94
N SER A 30 3.25 -0.12 4.55
CA SER A 30 2.38 0.59 5.49
C SER A 30 2.13 2.02 5.02
N CYS A 31 0.87 2.41 4.97
CA CYS A 31 0.48 3.79 4.65
C CYS A 31 0.63 4.71 5.87
N GLU A 32 1.25 5.87 5.65
CA GLU A 32 1.38 6.94 6.64
C GLU A 32 1.01 8.30 6.03
N PRO A 33 -0.30 8.60 5.97
CA PRO A 33 -0.80 9.81 5.31
C PRO A 33 -0.32 11.11 5.95
N ALA A 34 -0.13 11.15 7.28
CA ALA A 34 0.34 12.36 7.94
C ALA A 34 1.75 12.76 7.53
N ARG A 35 2.55 11.81 7.07
CA ARG A 35 3.95 12.01 6.66
C ARG A 35 4.16 11.94 5.16
N ASN A 36 3.09 11.79 4.37
CA ASN A 36 3.16 11.70 2.91
C ASN A 36 4.05 10.56 2.43
N VAL A 37 3.97 9.40 3.08
CA VAL A 37 4.87 8.28 2.80
C VAL A 37 4.17 6.92 2.92
N LEU A 38 4.62 5.98 2.11
CA LEU A 38 4.51 4.56 2.38
C LEU A 38 5.85 4.08 2.92
N PHE A 39 5.80 3.47 4.08
CA PHE A 39 6.94 2.74 4.62
C PHE A 39 6.94 1.30 4.14
N GLY A 40 8.10 0.72 4.04
CA GLY A 40 8.31 -0.65 3.68
C GLY A 40 9.22 -1.37 4.66
N TYR A 41 8.99 -2.67 4.80
CA TYR A 41 9.74 -3.51 5.74
C TYR A 41 9.96 -4.90 5.17
N HIS A 42 11.16 -5.46 5.41
CA HIS A 42 11.42 -6.88 5.26
C HIS A 42 11.37 -7.54 6.65
N PRO A 43 10.28 -8.19 7.03
CA PRO A 43 10.19 -8.92 8.30
C PRO A 43 11.22 -10.03 8.37
N LYS A 44 11.81 -10.23 9.55
CA LYS A 44 12.71 -11.36 9.83
C LYS A 44 12.20 -12.14 11.00
N THR A 45 12.33 -13.47 10.93
CA THR A 45 12.02 -14.35 12.05
C THR A 45 12.98 -14.08 13.21
N ALA A 46 12.41 -13.98 14.41
CA ALA A 46 13.14 -13.77 15.66
C ALA A 46 12.52 -14.63 16.77
N GLY A 47 13.08 -15.80 17.00
CA GLY A 47 12.50 -16.81 17.90
C GLY A 47 11.10 -17.23 17.43
N ALA A 48 10.11 -17.15 18.29
CA ALA A 48 8.70 -17.45 17.97
C ALA A 48 7.94 -16.26 17.34
N GLY A 49 8.62 -15.16 17.07
CA GLY A 49 8.02 -13.95 16.52
C GLY A 49 8.74 -13.42 15.30
N ILE A 50 8.44 -12.17 14.96
CA ILE A 50 9.08 -11.43 13.88
C ILE A 50 9.68 -10.12 14.39
N THR A 51 10.69 -9.65 13.72
CA THR A 51 11.26 -8.31 13.89
C THR A 51 11.26 -7.55 12.58
N LEU A 52 11.22 -6.23 12.68
CA LEU A 52 11.33 -5.30 11.56
C LEU A 52 12.65 -4.54 11.70
N PRO A 53 13.76 -5.11 11.22
CA PRO A 53 15.10 -4.58 11.50
C PRO A 53 15.37 -3.24 10.81
N GLN A 54 14.70 -2.98 9.72
CA GLN A 54 14.89 -1.78 8.92
C GLN A 54 13.55 -1.28 8.39
N ARG A 55 13.38 0.03 8.40
CA ARG A 55 12.31 0.74 7.72
C ARG A 55 12.85 1.38 6.46
N ASP A 56 12.22 1.09 5.33
CA ASP A 56 12.51 1.72 4.06
C ASP A 56 11.45 2.79 3.74
N ILE A 57 11.83 3.79 2.98
CA ILE A 57 10.88 4.71 2.36
C ILE A 57 10.52 4.11 1.01
N PHE A 58 9.33 3.49 0.96
CA PHE A 58 8.87 2.83 -0.25
C PHE A 58 8.43 3.84 -1.31
N LEU A 59 7.60 4.80 -0.92
CA LEU A 59 7.11 5.87 -1.79
C LEU A 59 6.80 7.11 -0.96
N THR A 60 7.20 8.28 -1.44
CA THR A 60 6.89 9.56 -0.78
C THR A 60 6.82 10.71 -1.77
N SER A 61 6.02 11.72 -1.47
CA SER A 61 6.05 13.01 -2.18
C SER A 61 7.18 13.94 -1.72
N ASN A 62 7.96 13.54 -0.71
CA ASN A 62 9.03 14.35 -0.13
C ASN A 62 10.39 13.60 -0.10
N PRO A 63 10.92 13.14 -1.24
CA PRO A 63 12.11 12.30 -1.27
C PRO A 63 13.35 13.00 -0.70
N GLU A 64 13.50 14.28 -0.95
CA GLU A 64 14.64 15.07 -0.46
C GLU A 64 14.57 15.37 1.05
N LYS A 65 13.39 15.36 1.62
CA LYS A 65 13.15 15.63 3.04
C LYS A 65 13.00 14.37 3.87
N ASN A 66 13.11 13.20 3.24
CA ASN A 66 13.06 11.91 3.91
C ASN A 66 11.87 11.80 4.89
N PHE A 67 10.68 12.17 4.45
CA PHE A 67 9.42 12.22 5.22
C PHE A 67 9.49 13.01 6.55
N ALA A 68 10.45 13.91 6.70
CA ALA A 68 10.76 14.61 7.96
C ALA A 68 9.61 15.45 8.54
N GLY A 69 8.54 14.78 8.95
CA GLY A 69 7.54 15.37 9.82
C GLY A 69 6.56 16.34 9.16
N ALA A 70 5.85 15.90 8.14
CA ALA A 70 4.65 16.64 7.75
C ALA A 70 3.71 16.73 8.94
N ASP A 71 3.32 17.93 9.32
CA ASP A 71 2.43 18.19 10.43
C ASP A 71 0.97 17.89 10.01
N PHE A 72 0.20 17.32 10.91
CA PHE A 72 -1.23 17.11 10.75
C PHE A 72 -2.03 18.42 10.62
N ALA A 73 -1.57 19.48 11.25
CA ALA A 73 -2.40 20.62 11.52
C ALA A 73 -2.40 21.65 10.40
N ARG A 74 -1.54 21.54 9.39
CA ARG A 74 -1.34 22.59 8.42
C ARG A 74 -1.45 22.08 6.99
N ALA A 75 -2.38 22.65 6.25
CA ALA A 75 -2.48 22.44 4.82
C ALA A 75 -1.32 23.15 4.08
N GLY A 76 -0.86 22.55 2.98
CA GLY A 76 0.11 23.17 2.09
C GLY A 76 1.56 22.85 2.42
N LYS A 77 2.45 23.74 2.07
CA LYS A 77 3.90 23.57 2.26
C LYS A 77 4.31 23.97 3.67
N ILE A 78 4.94 23.05 4.39
CA ILE A 78 5.56 23.32 5.68
C ILE A 78 7.04 23.03 5.56
N ASN A 79 7.90 24.00 5.78
CA ASN A 79 9.35 23.82 5.68
C ASN A 79 9.82 23.18 4.35
N GLY A 80 9.13 23.50 3.25
CA GLY A 80 9.41 22.94 1.93
C GLY A 80 8.83 21.53 1.69
N LEU A 81 8.05 20.98 2.63
CA LEU A 81 7.34 19.71 2.42
C LEU A 81 6.10 19.92 1.53
N ILE A 82 5.79 18.92 0.75
CA ILE A 82 4.63 18.91 -0.15
C ILE A 82 3.60 17.94 0.38
N ASN A 83 2.47 18.46 0.87
CA ASN A 83 1.38 17.67 1.42
C ASN A 83 0.34 17.28 0.35
N LEU A 84 0.82 16.85 -0.82
CA LEU A 84 -0.04 16.46 -1.94
C LEU A 84 -0.33 14.97 -2.01
N PHE A 85 0.35 14.16 -1.19
CA PHE A 85 0.21 12.71 -1.17
C PHE A 85 -0.26 12.25 0.20
N ARG A 86 -1.45 11.68 0.26
CA ARG A 86 -2.08 11.17 1.48
C ARG A 86 -2.44 9.69 1.29
N PRO A 87 -1.47 8.78 1.31
CA PRO A 87 -1.74 7.37 1.10
C PRO A 87 -2.64 6.85 2.22
N SER A 88 -3.87 6.53 1.87
CA SER A 88 -4.90 6.08 2.82
C SER A 88 -5.11 4.58 2.79
N ASP A 89 -4.80 3.94 1.66
CA ASP A 89 -4.95 2.50 1.48
C ASP A 89 -3.91 1.96 0.50
N VAL A 90 -3.56 0.68 0.67
CA VAL A 90 -2.66 -0.06 -0.22
C VAL A 90 -3.12 -1.51 -0.34
N CYS A 91 -3.16 -2.03 -1.57
CA CYS A 91 -3.47 -3.43 -1.81
C CYS A 91 -2.65 -3.99 -2.98
N ILE A 92 -2.62 -5.32 -3.06
CA ILE A 92 -2.02 -6.02 -4.19
C ILE A 92 -3.16 -6.40 -5.15
N GLY A 93 -3.04 -5.93 -6.38
CA GLY A 93 -4.02 -6.21 -7.42
C GLY A 93 -3.92 -7.63 -7.97
N PRO A 94 -4.97 -8.12 -8.62
CA PRO A 94 -4.95 -9.45 -9.24
C PRO A 94 -3.92 -9.56 -10.39
N ASP A 95 -3.42 -8.46 -10.90
CA ASP A 95 -2.33 -8.36 -11.88
C ASP A 95 -0.93 -8.35 -11.21
N GLY A 96 -0.86 -8.47 -9.90
CA GLY A 96 0.38 -8.48 -9.13
C GLY A 96 1.04 -7.11 -8.92
N ALA A 97 0.42 -6.03 -9.38
CA ALA A 97 0.87 -4.67 -9.10
C ALA A 97 0.40 -4.20 -7.72
N ILE A 98 1.09 -3.20 -7.18
CA ILE A 98 0.67 -2.54 -5.93
C ILE A 98 -0.22 -1.36 -6.30
N TYR A 99 -1.38 -1.26 -5.68
CA TYR A 99 -2.31 -0.15 -5.82
C TYR A 99 -2.35 0.66 -4.54
N VAL A 100 -2.24 1.97 -4.66
CA VAL A 100 -2.23 2.90 -3.54
C VAL A 100 -3.33 3.92 -3.75
N ALA A 101 -4.25 4.04 -2.81
CA ALA A 101 -5.23 5.10 -2.79
C ALA A 101 -4.62 6.34 -2.13
N ASP A 102 -4.63 7.44 -2.85
CA ASP A 102 -4.29 8.76 -2.36
C ASP A 102 -5.60 9.51 -2.08
N TRP A 103 -5.92 9.60 -0.82
CA TRP A 103 -7.02 10.46 -0.39
C TRP A 103 -6.47 11.86 -0.14
N PHE A 104 -6.33 12.63 -1.19
CA PHE A 104 -5.84 13.99 -1.03
C PHE A 104 -6.69 14.76 -0.02
N ASP A 105 -6.10 15.05 1.13
CA ASP A 105 -6.68 15.90 2.16
C ASP A 105 -5.60 16.91 2.58
N ALA A 106 -5.89 18.17 2.40
CA ALA A 106 -4.97 19.23 2.77
C ALA A 106 -4.66 19.22 4.28
N ARG A 107 -5.55 18.63 5.09
CA ARG A 107 -5.39 18.55 6.53
C ARG A 107 -5.92 17.23 7.09
N VAL A 108 -5.06 16.26 7.29
CA VAL A 108 -5.43 14.98 7.91
C VAL A 108 -6.04 15.20 9.29
N GLY A 109 -7.23 14.64 9.51
CA GLY A 109 -7.98 14.78 10.77
C GLY A 109 -8.65 16.14 10.98
N GLY A 110 -8.66 16.99 9.98
CA GLY A 110 -9.36 18.28 9.99
C GLY A 110 -10.75 18.17 9.37
N HIS A 111 -11.75 18.82 9.99
CA HIS A 111 -13.11 18.88 9.47
C HIS A 111 -13.39 20.13 8.61
N GLY A 112 -12.38 20.87 8.27
CA GLY A 112 -12.48 22.07 7.46
C GLY A 112 -11.61 21.93 6.23
N THR A 113 -11.91 20.99 5.35
CA THR A 113 -11.23 20.91 4.05
C THR A 113 -11.43 22.20 3.28
N ARG A 114 -10.32 22.81 2.94
CA ARG A 114 -10.28 23.93 2.01
C ARG A 114 -9.76 23.50 0.65
N ASP A 115 -9.68 22.20 0.43
CA ASP A 115 -9.29 21.66 -0.86
C ASP A 115 -10.49 21.71 -1.80
N MET A 116 -10.46 22.65 -2.72
CA MET A 116 -11.44 22.78 -3.78
C MET A 116 -11.03 21.99 -5.03
N GLY A 117 -9.85 21.40 -5.02
CA GLY A 117 -9.27 20.73 -6.18
C GLY A 117 -9.63 19.26 -6.31
N GLN A 118 -9.95 18.59 -5.22
CA GLN A 118 -10.29 17.15 -5.16
C GLN A 118 -9.32 16.29 -5.99
N THR A 119 -8.04 16.41 -5.69
CA THR A 119 -6.96 15.81 -6.50
C THR A 119 -6.54 14.42 -6.04
N GLY A 120 -7.40 13.70 -5.32
CA GLY A 120 -7.17 12.31 -4.95
C GLY A 120 -6.95 11.41 -6.18
N ALA A 121 -6.16 10.37 -6.02
CA ALA A 121 -5.79 9.48 -7.09
C ALA A 121 -5.64 8.03 -6.62
N ILE A 122 -5.67 7.11 -7.57
CA ILE A 122 -5.23 5.72 -7.35
C ILE A 122 -3.98 5.52 -8.19
N TYR A 123 -2.88 5.24 -7.54
CA TYR A 123 -1.61 4.93 -8.19
C TYR A 123 -1.46 3.42 -8.36
N ARG A 124 -0.99 3.01 -9.54
CA ARG A 124 -0.55 1.65 -9.82
C ARG A 124 0.97 1.63 -9.89
N ILE A 125 1.60 0.83 -9.05
CA ILE A 125 3.05 0.66 -9.00
C ILE A 125 3.39 -0.71 -9.57
N ALA A 126 4.17 -0.72 -10.64
CA ALA A 126 4.60 -1.89 -11.39
C ALA A 126 5.98 -1.63 -12.01
N PRO A 127 6.68 -2.66 -12.50
CA PRO A 127 7.90 -2.46 -13.28
C PRO A 127 7.64 -1.53 -14.49
N LYS A 128 8.63 -0.73 -14.83
CA LYS A 128 8.55 0.17 -15.98
C LYS A 128 8.13 -0.60 -17.24
N GLU A 129 7.26 0.01 -18.04
CA GLU A 129 6.74 -0.56 -19.29
C GLU A 129 5.83 -1.79 -19.13
N THR A 130 5.53 -2.22 -17.92
CA THR A 130 4.56 -3.29 -17.69
C THR A 130 3.15 -2.82 -18.03
N LYS A 131 2.57 -3.42 -19.06
CA LYS A 131 1.19 -3.14 -19.45
C LYS A 131 0.22 -3.67 -18.39
N LEU A 132 -0.85 -2.95 -18.19
CA LEU A 132 -1.96 -3.42 -17.37
C LEU A 132 -2.56 -4.68 -18.02
N SER A 133 -2.60 -5.76 -17.26
CA SER A 133 -3.26 -7.00 -17.63
C SER A 133 -4.28 -7.33 -16.55
N ILE A 134 -5.51 -7.56 -16.95
CA ILE A 134 -6.56 -8.01 -16.04
C ILE A 134 -6.63 -9.53 -16.11
N PRO A 135 -6.14 -10.27 -15.11
CA PRO A 135 -6.20 -11.72 -15.09
C PRO A 135 -7.66 -12.19 -15.10
N ARG A 136 -7.97 -13.16 -15.94
CA ARG A 136 -9.28 -13.81 -15.94
C ARG A 136 -9.23 -14.96 -14.95
N VAL A 137 -9.91 -14.81 -13.82
CA VAL A 137 -10.05 -15.88 -12.83
C VAL A 137 -11.42 -16.51 -12.96
N SER A 138 -11.46 -17.80 -13.35
CA SER A 138 -12.71 -18.53 -13.55
C SER A 138 -13.22 -19.16 -12.24
N ILE A 139 -13.77 -18.35 -11.35
CA ILE A 139 -14.27 -18.80 -10.04
C ILE A 139 -15.53 -19.71 -10.09
N ASN A 140 -16.09 -19.95 -11.26
CA ASN A 140 -17.26 -20.79 -11.44
C ASN A 140 -16.90 -22.27 -11.70
N THR A 141 -15.62 -22.61 -11.76
CA THR A 141 -15.12 -23.97 -11.93
C THR A 141 -14.15 -24.30 -10.80
N ILE A 142 -14.11 -25.58 -10.37
CA ILE A 142 -13.18 -26.02 -9.32
C ILE A 142 -11.72 -25.74 -9.72
N ALA A 143 -11.36 -25.99 -10.97
CA ALA A 143 -10.01 -25.70 -11.45
C ALA A 143 -9.65 -24.22 -11.33
N GLY A 144 -10.54 -23.31 -11.73
CA GLY A 144 -10.33 -21.88 -11.61
C GLY A 144 -10.36 -21.38 -10.15
N GLN A 145 -11.11 -22.04 -9.28
CA GLN A 145 -11.09 -21.75 -7.84
C GLN A 145 -9.74 -22.12 -7.22
N ILE A 146 -9.17 -23.25 -7.62
CA ILE A 146 -7.83 -23.68 -7.21
C ILE A 146 -6.78 -22.70 -7.75
N GLU A 147 -6.87 -22.30 -9.02
CA GLU A 147 -5.98 -21.29 -9.61
C GLU A 147 -6.06 -19.97 -8.85
N ALA A 148 -7.24 -19.56 -8.42
CA ALA A 148 -7.45 -18.34 -7.65
C ALA A 148 -6.66 -18.32 -6.33
N LEU A 149 -6.38 -19.47 -5.71
CA LEU A 149 -5.58 -19.55 -4.47
C LEU A 149 -4.12 -19.12 -4.66
N GLN A 150 -3.62 -19.09 -5.88
CA GLN A 150 -2.26 -18.65 -6.22
C GLN A 150 -2.21 -17.19 -6.67
N ASN A 151 -3.35 -16.52 -6.73
CA ASN A 151 -3.40 -15.13 -7.20
C ASN A 151 -2.67 -14.19 -6.22
N PRO A 152 -1.92 -13.19 -6.73
CA PRO A 152 -1.28 -12.17 -5.89
C PRO A 152 -2.25 -11.43 -4.96
N SER A 153 -3.48 -11.18 -5.42
CA SER A 153 -4.48 -10.48 -4.63
C SER A 153 -5.06 -11.37 -3.51
N PRO A 154 -4.95 -10.97 -2.23
CA PRO A 154 -5.59 -11.67 -1.13
C PRO A 154 -7.11 -11.83 -1.31
N ASN A 155 -7.77 -10.83 -1.89
CA ASN A 155 -9.21 -10.87 -2.13
C ASN A 155 -9.60 -11.94 -3.15
N VAL A 156 -8.79 -12.15 -4.18
CA VAL A 156 -9.01 -13.22 -5.17
C VAL A 156 -8.77 -14.60 -4.54
N ARG A 157 -7.72 -14.74 -3.73
CA ARG A 157 -7.47 -16.00 -2.99
C ARG A 157 -8.62 -16.34 -2.06
N GLU A 158 -9.10 -15.36 -1.30
CA GLU A 158 -10.24 -15.55 -0.39
C GLU A 158 -11.53 -15.92 -1.16
N LEU A 159 -11.76 -15.31 -2.31
CA LEU A 159 -12.89 -15.67 -3.17
C LEU A 159 -12.79 -17.11 -3.66
N GLY A 160 -11.60 -17.54 -4.12
CA GLY A 160 -11.34 -18.93 -4.51
C GLY A 160 -11.58 -19.91 -3.37
N ARG A 161 -11.04 -19.62 -2.18
CA ARG A 161 -11.24 -20.41 -0.97
C ARG A 161 -12.72 -20.55 -0.62
N SER A 162 -13.43 -19.43 -0.53
CA SER A 162 -14.86 -19.40 -0.17
C SER A 162 -15.76 -20.15 -1.15
N ARG A 163 -15.35 -20.25 -2.41
CA ARG A 163 -16.08 -21.02 -3.43
C ARG A 163 -15.80 -22.52 -3.30
N LEU A 164 -14.54 -22.88 -3.07
CA LEU A 164 -14.14 -24.29 -2.87
C LEU A 164 -14.81 -24.90 -1.63
N GLU A 165 -15.00 -24.16 -0.57
CA GLU A 165 -15.70 -24.62 0.65
C GLU A 165 -17.17 -24.95 0.42
N LYS A 166 -17.76 -24.47 -0.68
CA LYS A 166 -19.17 -24.67 -1.03
C LYS A 166 -19.37 -25.63 -2.20
N ALA A 167 -18.29 -26.15 -2.76
CA ALA A 167 -18.32 -27.09 -3.87
C ALA A 167 -18.38 -28.53 -3.38
#